data_9d81104fa1e92df2301a095a2a70c38f
#
_entry.id   9d81104fa1e92df2301a095a2a70c38f
#
_cell.length_a   1.000
_cell.length_b   1.000
_cell.length_c   1.000
_cell.angle_alpha   90.00
_cell.angle_beta   90.00
_cell.angle_gamma   90.00
#
_symmetry.space_group_name_H-M   'P 1'
#
loop_
_entity.id
_entity.type
_entity.pdbx_description
1 polymer ?
#
loop_
_entity_poly.entity_id
_entity_poly.type
_entity_poly.pdbx_seq_one_letter_code
_entity_poly.pdbx_strand_id
1 'polypeptide(L)'
;MKRILLCLMVALFATGCLFAKNNDEKMNVMSYNIRYDNSGDKDNQWKFRRDFAADLVKFYEADVFGAQEVLNNQLNDLLNRLPEYAYVGVGREDGKTKGEYAPIFYRKDRFSVEKSGNFWLAEDINAIGKKGWDAACERVATWAILKDKNTGKKFFFLNTHLDHMGKVARHEGASLVLEQAKKLSENLPIIVTGDFNAVPSDEPIQVLTNPSDPRHLTHSRTIAGFTYG
;
A
#
# COMPACT_ATOMS: atom_id res chain seq x y z
N MET A 1 -47.48 -67.04 -16.12
CA MET A 1 -46.05 -66.71 -15.87
C MET A 1 -45.84 -65.25 -16.17
N LYS A 2 -45.79 -64.41 -15.13
CA LYS A 2 -45.57 -62.95 -15.25
C LYS A 2 -44.09 -62.68 -15.04
N ARG A 3 -43.40 -62.12 -16.04
CA ARG A 3 -42.01 -61.66 -15.95
C ARG A 3 -42.03 -60.24 -15.39
N ILE A 4 -41.44 -60.04 -14.23
CA ILE A 4 -41.20 -58.74 -13.63
C ILE A 4 -39.86 -58.21 -14.16
N LEU A 5 -39.92 -57.10 -14.89
CA LEU A 5 -38.74 -56.39 -15.40
C LEU A 5 -38.29 -55.40 -14.30
N LEU A 6 -37.13 -55.64 -13.70
CA LEU A 6 -36.54 -54.81 -12.66
C LEU A 6 -35.66 -53.76 -13.39
N CYS A 7 -36.12 -52.49 -13.46
CA CYS A 7 -35.31 -51.40 -13.95
C CYS A 7 -34.38 -50.91 -12.84
N LEU A 8 -33.10 -51.20 -12.96
CA LEU A 8 -32.04 -50.57 -12.13
C LEU A 8 -31.79 -49.15 -12.65
N MET A 9 -32.20 -48.14 -11.86
CA MET A 9 -31.77 -46.76 -12.09
C MET A 9 -30.40 -46.55 -11.40
N VAL A 10 -29.35 -46.48 -12.21
CA VAL A 10 -28.01 -46.07 -11.75
C VAL A 10 -27.99 -44.55 -11.73
N ALA A 11 -28.08 -43.93 -10.53
CA ALA A 11 -27.85 -42.52 -10.33
C ALA A 11 -26.36 -42.28 -10.34
N LEU A 12 -25.82 -41.70 -11.44
CA LEU A 12 -24.48 -41.15 -11.51
C LEU A 12 -24.45 -39.86 -10.71
N PHE A 13 -23.93 -39.92 -9.47
CA PHE A 13 -23.46 -38.72 -8.76
C PHE A 13 -22.17 -38.24 -9.43
N ALA A 14 -22.27 -37.30 -10.32
CA ALA A 14 -21.13 -36.53 -10.78
C ALA A 14 -20.67 -35.61 -9.64
N THR A 15 -19.74 -36.09 -8.82
CA THR A 15 -18.98 -35.24 -7.89
C THR A 15 -18.07 -34.36 -8.76
N GLY A 16 -18.57 -33.21 -9.16
CA GLY A 16 -17.76 -32.14 -9.71
C GLY A 16 -16.80 -31.66 -8.63
N CYS A 17 -15.57 -32.20 -8.61
CA CYS A 17 -14.46 -31.54 -7.93
C CYS A 17 -14.24 -30.18 -8.62
N LEU A 18 -14.87 -29.14 -8.07
CA LEU A 18 -14.46 -27.78 -8.29
C LEU A 18 -13.04 -27.67 -7.72
N PHE A 19 -12.04 -27.83 -8.57
CA PHE A 19 -10.70 -27.32 -8.28
C PHE A 19 -10.82 -25.80 -8.25
N ALA A 20 -11.19 -25.28 -7.08
CA ALA A 20 -10.99 -23.87 -6.78
C ALA A 20 -9.48 -23.62 -6.93
N LYS A 21 -9.12 -22.92 -7.98
CA LYS A 21 -7.76 -22.44 -8.19
C LYS A 21 -7.46 -21.55 -6.98
N ASN A 22 -6.62 -22.06 -6.06
CA ASN A 22 -6.19 -21.30 -4.87
C ASN A 22 -5.37 -20.08 -5.32
N ASN A 23 -6.05 -19.08 -5.90
CA ASN A 23 -5.48 -17.75 -6.14
C ASN A 23 -5.50 -16.89 -4.84
N ASP A 24 -6.06 -17.41 -3.76
CA ASP A 24 -6.30 -16.68 -2.52
C ASP A 24 -5.03 -16.36 -1.72
N GLU A 25 -3.90 -17.00 -2.04
CA GLU A 25 -2.63 -16.76 -1.33
C GLU A 25 -1.78 -15.64 -1.95
N LYS A 26 -1.98 -15.35 -3.23
CA LYS A 26 -1.22 -14.29 -3.92
C LYS A 26 -1.86 -12.93 -3.69
N MET A 27 -1.05 -11.96 -3.32
CA MET A 27 -1.45 -10.56 -3.16
C MET A 27 -0.54 -9.67 -4.01
N ASN A 28 -1.14 -8.86 -4.86
CA ASN A 28 -0.43 -7.87 -5.67
C ASN A 28 -0.33 -6.56 -4.87
N VAL A 29 0.90 -6.16 -4.54
CA VAL A 29 1.19 -4.91 -3.82
C VAL A 29 1.88 -3.93 -4.76
N MET A 30 1.44 -2.66 -4.73
CA MET A 30 2.03 -1.60 -5.56
C MET A 30 2.47 -0.43 -4.68
N SER A 31 3.58 0.22 -5.03
CA SER A 31 3.95 1.57 -4.58
C SER A 31 3.86 2.51 -5.78
N TYR A 32 3.13 3.63 -5.65
CA TYR A 32 2.80 4.47 -6.79
C TYR A 32 2.82 5.96 -6.46
N ASN A 33 3.91 6.65 -6.76
CA ASN A 33 3.90 8.11 -6.79
C ASN A 33 3.09 8.57 -8.03
N ILE A 34 1.93 9.18 -7.78
CA ILE A 34 1.01 9.58 -8.85
C ILE A 34 1.32 10.98 -9.39
N ARG A 35 2.31 11.67 -8.88
CA ARG A 35 2.60 13.07 -9.14
C ARG A 35 1.42 13.98 -8.78
N TYR A 36 1.61 14.92 -7.86
CA TYR A 36 0.55 15.86 -7.46
C TYR A 36 0.01 16.69 -8.64
N ASP A 37 -1.21 17.19 -8.48
CA ASP A 37 -1.85 18.06 -9.48
C ASP A 37 -1.19 19.43 -9.50
N ASN A 38 -0.33 19.63 -10.51
CA ASN A 38 0.41 20.85 -10.71
C ASN A 38 0.05 21.48 -12.05
N SER A 39 -0.45 22.72 -12.03
CA SER A 39 -0.81 23.46 -13.24
C SER A 39 0.40 23.73 -14.17
N GLY A 40 1.62 23.69 -13.63
CA GLY A 40 2.87 23.83 -14.41
C GLY A 40 3.22 22.60 -15.25
N ASP A 41 2.59 21.45 -15.06
CA ASP A 41 2.92 20.21 -15.76
C ASP A 41 2.38 20.14 -17.21
N LYS A 42 1.82 21.24 -17.73
CA LYS A 42 1.33 21.40 -19.13
C LYS A 42 0.44 20.24 -19.56
N ASP A 43 0.86 19.47 -20.58
CA ASP A 43 0.12 18.32 -21.11
C ASP A 43 0.12 17.12 -20.16
N ASN A 44 0.93 17.15 -19.10
CA ASN A 44 0.97 16.14 -18.06
C ASN A 44 0.19 16.54 -16.78
N GLN A 45 -0.64 17.59 -16.84
CA GLN A 45 -1.52 17.94 -15.73
C GLN A 45 -2.43 16.78 -15.35
N TRP A 46 -2.79 16.69 -14.08
CA TRP A 46 -3.61 15.60 -13.53
C TRP A 46 -4.88 15.32 -14.35
N LYS A 47 -5.58 16.35 -14.78
CA LYS A 47 -6.82 16.21 -15.58
C LYS A 47 -6.65 15.36 -16.86
N PHE A 48 -5.44 15.28 -17.41
CA PHE A 48 -5.17 14.51 -18.64
C PHE A 48 -4.68 13.10 -18.36
N ARG A 49 -4.19 12.79 -17.16
CA ARG A 49 -3.61 11.49 -16.81
C ARG A 49 -4.34 10.72 -15.73
N ARG A 50 -5.42 11.30 -15.16
CA ARG A 50 -6.17 10.68 -14.08
C ARG A 50 -6.81 9.34 -14.46
N ASP A 51 -7.28 9.21 -15.71
CA ASP A 51 -7.85 7.96 -16.21
C ASP A 51 -6.74 6.91 -16.37
N PHE A 52 -5.62 7.29 -16.98
CA PHE A 52 -4.44 6.43 -17.10
C PHE A 52 -3.90 5.98 -15.73
N ALA A 53 -3.86 6.89 -14.76
CA ALA A 53 -3.40 6.55 -13.41
C ALA A 53 -4.28 5.47 -12.75
N ALA A 54 -5.60 5.55 -12.91
CA ALA A 54 -6.51 4.52 -12.42
C ALA A 54 -6.40 3.21 -13.22
N ASP A 55 -6.26 3.31 -14.54
CA ASP A 55 -6.14 2.14 -15.40
C ASP A 55 -4.84 1.36 -15.15
N LEU A 56 -3.77 2.03 -14.75
CA LEU A 56 -2.53 1.37 -14.33
C LEU A 56 -2.75 0.48 -13.08
N VAL A 57 -3.50 0.97 -12.10
CA VAL A 57 -3.87 0.19 -10.90
C VAL A 57 -4.68 -1.06 -11.29
N LYS A 58 -5.63 -0.91 -12.22
CA LYS A 58 -6.44 -2.02 -12.74
C LYS A 58 -5.59 -3.01 -13.53
N PHE A 59 -4.71 -2.51 -14.40
CA PHE A 59 -3.85 -3.33 -15.25
C PHE A 59 -2.93 -4.26 -14.43
N TYR A 60 -2.35 -3.72 -13.34
CA TYR A 60 -1.52 -4.52 -12.44
C TYR A 60 -2.32 -5.29 -11.39
N GLU A 61 -3.65 -5.20 -11.42
CA GLU A 61 -4.55 -5.89 -10.48
C GLU A 61 -4.11 -5.69 -9.03
N ALA A 62 -3.74 -4.45 -8.66
CA ALA A 62 -3.21 -4.17 -7.33
C ALA A 62 -4.26 -4.45 -6.26
N ASP A 63 -4.00 -5.36 -5.35
CA ASP A 63 -4.90 -5.67 -4.23
C ASP A 63 -4.83 -4.61 -3.14
N VAL A 64 -3.60 -4.14 -2.85
CA VAL A 64 -3.30 -3.04 -1.92
C VAL A 64 -2.20 -2.18 -2.53
N PHE A 65 -2.35 -0.87 -2.48
CA PHE A 65 -1.27 0.03 -2.91
C PHE A 65 -1.11 1.25 -2.02
N GLY A 66 0.14 1.63 -1.81
CA GLY A 66 0.52 2.91 -1.23
C GLY A 66 0.72 3.93 -2.34
N ALA A 67 0.01 5.06 -2.29
CA ALA A 67 0.23 6.14 -3.23
C ALA A 67 0.94 7.32 -2.56
N GLN A 68 1.69 8.11 -3.36
CA GLN A 68 2.38 9.30 -2.89
C GLN A 68 2.02 10.50 -3.77
N GLU A 69 2.20 11.70 -3.23
CA GLU A 69 1.85 12.99 -3.84
C GLU A 69 0.34 13.16 -4.14
N VAL A 70 -0.51 12.53 -3.37
CA VAL A 70 -1.95 12.54 -3.61
C VAL A 70 -2.59 13.77 -2.97
N LEU A 71 -3.10 14.70 -3.76
CA LEU A 71 -3.94 15.78 -3.27
C LEU A 71 -5.41 15.31 -3.09
N ASN A 72 -6.19 16.04 -2.31
CA ASN A 72 -7.57 15.67 -2.00
C ASN A 72 -8.46 15.52 -3.26
N ASN A 73 -8.28 16.37 -4.28
CA ASN A 73 -9.00 16.23 -5.55
C ASN A 73 -8.58 14.96 -6.31
N GLN A 74 -7.29 14.61 -6.31
CA GLN A 74 -6.76 13.40 -6.93
C GLN A 74 -7.24 12.14 -6.21
N LEU A 75 -7.32 12.19 -4.88
CA LEU A 75 -7.89 11.12 -4.06
C LEU A 75 -9.34 10.81 -4.48
N ASN A 76 -10.18 11.86 -4.58
CA ASN A 76 -11.58 11.73 -4.99
C ASN A 76 -11.70 11.23 -6.44
N ASP A 77 -10.87 11.72 -7.35
CA ASP A 77 -10.81 11.26 -8.74
C ASP A 77 -10.46 9.77 -8.85
N LEU A 78 -9.50 9.30 -8.04
CA LEU A 78 -9.14 7.87 -7.98
C LEU A 78 -10.28 7.03 -7.43
N LEU A 79 -10.93 7.43 -6.33
CA LEU A 79 -12.06 6.70 -5.75
C LEU A 79 -13.25 6.58 -6.71
N ASN A 80 -13.52 7.64 -7.49
CA ASN A 80 -14.56 7.62 -8.50
C ASN A 80 -14.27 6.63 -9.67
N ARG A 81 -12.98 6.41 -9.98
CA ARG A 81 -12.53 5.53 -11.08
C ARG A 81 -12.20 4.10 -10.62
N LEU A 82 -12.01 3.93 -9.33
CA LEU A 82 -11.68 2.69 -8.66
C LEU A 82 -12.72 2.40 -7.56
N PRO A 83 -14.01 2.22 -7.94
CA PRO A 83 -15.10 2.09 -6.97
C PRO A 83 -14.98 0.83 -6.09
N GLU A 84 -14.18 -0.14 -6.50
CA GLU A 84 -13.87 -1.35 -5.74
C GLU A 84 -12.85 -1.11 -4.60
N TYR A 85 -12.17 0.05 -4.58
CA TYR A 85 -11.21 0.39 -3.54
C TYR A 85 -11.82 1.29 -2.46
N ALA A 86 -11.24 1.18 -1.27
CA ALA A 86 -11.33 2.15 -0.20
C ALA A 86 -9.90 2.58 0.19
N TYR A 87 -9.79 3.58 1.05
CA TYR A 87 -8.49 4.07 1.50
C TYR A 87 -8.47 4.40 2.99
N VAL A 88 -7.26 4.51 3.53
CA VAL A 88 -6.94 5.18 4.80
C VAL A 88 -5.82 6.19 4.56
N GLY A 89 -5.80 7.26 5.35
CA GLY A 89 -4.80 8.32 5.27
C GLY A 89 -5.41 9.72 5.38
N VAL A 90 -4.56 10.70 5.63
CA VAL A 90 -4.93 12.10 5.82
C VAL A 90 -3.95 13.03 5.10
N GLY A 91 -4.36 14.26 4.85
CA GLY A 91 -3.50 15.31 4.33
C GLY A 91 -2.44 15.75 5.35
N ARG A 92 -1.21 15.90 4.90
CA ARG A 92 -0.03 16.12 5.77
C ARG A 92 -0.04 17.45 6.53
N GLU A 93 -0.77 18.48 6.02
CA GLU A 93 -0.74 19.83 6.59
C GLU A 93 -1.69 19.99 7.78
N ASP A 94 -2.87 19.36 7.75
CA ASP A 94 -3.91 19.55 8.78
C ASP A 94 -4.42 18.27 9.43
N GLY A 95 -3.86 17.13 9.02
CA GLY A 95 -4.34 15.83 9.46
C GLY A 95 -5.76 15.50 9.00
N LYS A 96 -6.24 16.18 7.97
CA LYS A 96 -7.57 15.99 7.37
C LYS A 96 -7.48 15.97 5.85
N THR A 97 -7.62 17.14 5.20
CA THR A 97 -7.75 17.21 3.73
C THR A 97 -6.71 18.11 3.06
N LYS A 98 -5.88 18.81 3.80
CA LYS A 98 -4.90 19.74 3.24
C LYS A 98 -3.53 19.10 3.05
N GLY A 99 -2.88 19.50 1.95
CA GLY A 99 -1.57 19.00 1.55
C GLY A 99 -1.64 17.62 0.91
N GLU A 100 -0.48 17.08 0.61
CA GLU A 100 -0.36 15.76 0.03
C GLU A 100 -0.63 14.67 1.08
N TYR A 101 -1.30 13.63 0.65
CA TYR A 101 -1.48 12.39 1.40
C TYR A 101 -0.38 11.39 1.02
N ALA A 102 -0.15 10.43 1.91
CA ALA A 102 0.49 9.17 1.61
C ALA A 102 -0.53 8.03 1.91
N PRO A 103 -1.62 7.92 1.15
CA PRO A 103 -2.73 7.02 1.47
C PRO A 103 -2.39 5.58 1.15
N ILE A 104 -3.11 4.66 1.82
CA ILE A 104 -3.13 3.24 1.49
C ILE A 104 -4.50 2.93 0.90
N PHE A 105 -4.52 2.49 -0.36
CA PHE A 105 -5.72 1.99 -1.02
C PHE A 105 -5.76 0.47 -0.94
N TYR A 106 -6.94 -0.10 -0.77
CA TYR A 106 -7.15 -1.53 -0.69
C TYR A 106 -8.47 -1.95 -1.32
N ARG A 107 -8.53 -3.13 -1.91
CA ARG A 107 -9.76 -3.71 -2.42
C ARG A 107 -10.71 -4.04 -1.26
N LYS A 108 -11.84 -3.33 -1.19
CA LYS A 108 -12.80 -3.45 -0.09
C LYS A 108 -13.61 -4.76 -0.10
N ASP A 109 -13.65 -5.46 -1.24
CA ASP A 109 -14.24 -6.80 -1.34
C ASP A 109 -13.33 -7.86 -0.67
N ARG A 110 -12.00 -7.69 -0.79
CA ARG A 110 -11.00 -8.62 -0.26
C ARG A 110 -10.52 -8.29 1.16
N PHE A 111 -10.37 -7.01 1.49
CA PHE A 111 -9.77 -6.62 2.78
C PHE A 111 -10.73 -5.83 3.66
N SER A 112 -10.49 -5.94 4.98
CA SER A 112 -11.06 -5.05 6.00
C SER A 112 -9.93 -4.42 6.82
N VAL A 113 -10.13 -3.16 7.23
CA VAL A 113 -9.22 -2.46 8.13
C VAL A 113 -9.59 -2.83 9.57
N GLU A 114 -8.66 -3.40 10.31
CA GLU A 114 -8.81 -3.71 11.73
C GLU A 114 -8.37 -2.51 12.59
N LYS A 115 -7.24 -1.89 12.19
CA LYS A 115 -6.69 -0.69 12.82
C LYS A 115 -6.01 0.16 11.75
N SER A 116 -6.00 1.46 11.93
CA SER A 116 -5.24 2.38 11.08
C SER A 116 -4.89 3.66 11.84
N GLY A 117 -3.91 4.38 11.33
CA GLY A 117 -3.51 5.65 11.88
C GLY A 117 -2.48 6.36 11.01
N ASN A 118 -2.07 7.53 11.47
CA ASN A 118 -1.07 8.33 10.81
C ASN A 118 -0.08 8.85 11.86
N PHE A 119 1.15 9.12 11.45
CA PHE A 119 2.13 9.84 12.24
C PHE A 119 2.97 10.73 11.34
N TRP A 120 3.47 11.83 11.89
CA TRP A 120 4.33 12.74 11.16
C TRP A 120 5.80 12.33 11.29
N LEU A 121 6.54 12.50 10.19
CA LEU A 121 7.99 12.27 10.20
C LEU A 121 8.68 13.52 10.76
N ALA A 122 8.66 13.62 12.08
CA ALA A 122 9.19 14.71 12.86
C ALA A 122 9.60 14.19 14.25
N GLU A 123 10.33 15.01 15.01
CA GLU A 123 10.78 14.71 16.38
C GLU A 123 9.59 14.40 17.31
N ASP A 124 8.46 15.07 17.09
CA ASP A 124 7.17 14.70 17.67
C ASP A 124 6.25 14.12 16.59
N ILE A 125 6.06 12.83 16.62
CA ILE A 125 5.24 12.10 15.66
C ILE A 125 3.77 12.50 15.65
N ASN A 126 3.28 13.20 16.67
CA ASN A 126 1.90 13.68 16.79
C ASN A 126 1.76 15.15 16.36
N ALA A 127 2.86 15.82 16.02
CA ALA A 127 2.86 17.23 15.61
C ALA A 127 2.32 17.43 14.21
N ILE A 128 1.00 17.48 14.09
CA ILE A 128 0.28 17.66 12.82
C ILE A 128 0.76 18.92 12.10
N GLY A 129 1.11 18.79 10.82
CA GLY A 129 1.52 19.91 9.97
C GLY A 129 2.89 20.51 10.34
N LYS A 130 3.75 19.74 11.03
CA LYS A 130 5.10 20.16 11.36
C LYS A 130 6.13 19.45 10.51
N LYS A 131 7.15 20.21 10.12
CA LYS A 131 8.35 19.68 9.47
C LYS A 131 9.25 19.09 10.54
N GLY A 132 9.82 17.92 10.27
CA GLY A 132 10.83 17.32 11.12
C GLY A 132 12.24 17.65 10.61
N TRP A 133 13.16 17.84 11.53
CA TRP A 133 14.59 18.06 11.26
C TRP A 133 14.83 19.16 10.20
N ASP A 134 15.56 18.81 9.13
CA ASP A 134 15.87 19.70 8.01
C ASP A 134 14.90 19.55 6.83
N ALA A 135 13.71 18.99 7.02
CA ALA A 135 12.74 18.72 5.97
C ALA A 135 12.30 20.00 5.23
N ALA A 136 12.18 19.92 3.91
CA ALA A 136 11.64 20.99 3.08
C ALA A 136 10.14 21.18 3.25
N CYS A 137 9.41 20.09 3.54
CA CYS A 137 7.97 20.11 3.80
C CYS A 137 7.57 19.07 4.85
N GLU A 138 6.33 19.18 5.33
CA GLU A 138 5.74 18.23 6.23
C GLU A 138 5.68 16.84 5.56
N ARG A 139 5.92 15.79 6.34
CA ARG A 139 5.84 14.40 5.87
C ARG A 139 4.98 13.58 6.80
N VAL A 140 4.11 12.78 6.22
CA VAL A 140 3.20 11.90 6.95
C VAL A 140 3.40 10.46 6.51
N ALA A 141 3.30 9.54 7.45
CA ALA A 141 3.18 8.13 7.19
C ALA A 141 1.76 7.66 7.57
N THR A 142 1.17 6.85 6.72
CA THR A 142 -0.10 6.18 6.97
C THR A 142 0.15 4.70 7.20
N TRP A 143 -0.54 4.11 8.18
CA TRP A 143 -0.44 2.68 8.43
C TRP A 143 -1.82 2.05 8.63
N ALA A 144 -1.91 0.75 8.35
CA ALA A 144 -3.10 -0.05 8.60
C ALA A 144 -2.73 -1.49 8.96
N ILE A 145 -3.52 -2.11 9.84
CA ILE A 145 -3.61 -3.57 9.96
C ILE A 145 -4.79 -4.00 9.08
N LEU A 146 -4.47 -4.71 8.02
CA LEU A 146 -5.44 -5.23 7.07
C LEU A 146 -5.66 -6.73 7.33
N LYS A 147 -6.93 -7.15 7.24
CA LYS A 147 -7.32 -8.55 7.28
C LYS A 147 -7.83 -8.98 5.92
N ASP A 148 -7.22 -9.98 5.34
CA ASP A 148 -7.70 -10.65 4.13
C ASP A 148 -8.94 -11.50 4.49
N LYS A 149 -10.07 -11.18 3.89
CA LYS A 149 -11.36 -11.86 4.16
C LYS A 149 -11.40 -13.28 3.64
N ASN A 150 -10.62 -13.57 2.58
CA ASN A 150 -10.57 -14.89 1.96
C ASN A 150 -9.77 -15.89 2.83
N THR A 151 -8.64 -15.44 3.37
CA THR A 151 -7.72 -16.29 4.12
C THR A 151 -7.82 -16.13 5.63
N GLY A 152 -8.42 -15.02 6.11
CA GLY A 152 -8.43 -14.63 7.52
C GLY A 152 -7.08 -14.10 8.04
N LYS A 153 -6.03 -14.14 7.22
CA LYS A 153 -4.68 -13.66 7.58
C LYS A 153 -4.66 -12.14 7.73
N LYS A 154 -3.82 -11.66 8.64
CA LYS A 154 -3.61 -10.22 8.88
C LYS A 154 -2.18 -9.84 8.56
N PHE A 155 -1.99 -8.59 8.15
CA PHE A 155 -0.67 -8.00 7.94
C PHE A 155 -0.71 -6.50 8.23
N PHE A 156 0.45 -5.96 8.55
CA PHE A 156 0.66 -4.53 8.73
C PHE A 156 1.15 -3.92 7.43
N PHE A 157 0.53 -2.82 7.03
CA PHE A 157 0.91 -2.06 5.83
C PHE A 157 1.21 -0.62 6.23
N LEU A 158 2.32 -0.08 5.74
CA LEU A 158 2.70 1.31 5.94
C LEU A 158 3.08 1.94 4.60
N ASN A 159 2.64 3.18 4.39
CA ASN A 159 3.00 3.98 3.22
C ASN A 159 3.47 5.36 3.63
N THR A 160 4.51 5.87 2.98
CA THR A 160 5.08 7.17 3.28
C THR A 160 5.70 7.83 2.04
N HIS A 161 6.13 9.09 2.20
CA HIS A 161 6.94 9.82 1.22
C HIS A 161 8.00 10.60 1.99
N LEU A 162 9.25 10.14 1.94
CA LEU A 162 10.37 10.78 2.64
C LEU A 162 10.70 12.14 2.02
N ASP A 163 11.40 12.98 2.77
CA ASP A 163 11.73 14.32 2.29
C ASP A 163 12.71 14.29 1.10
N HIS A 164 12.48 15.16 0.11
CA HIS A 164 13.29 15.20 -1.12
C HIS A 164 14.57 16.05 -0.99
N MET A 165 14.65 16.92 0.04
CA MET A 165 15.80 17.83 0.24
C MET A 165 16.59 17.48 1.51
N GLY A 166 15.92 17.37 2.65
CA GLY A 166 16.54 17.18 3.95
C GLY A 166 17.21 15.80 4.09
N LYS A 167 18.53 15.76 4.24
CA LYS A 167 19.26 14.51 4.43
C LYS A 167 19.03 13.90 5.80
N VAL A 168 19.03 14.76 6.82
CA VAL A 168 18.72 14.35 8.21
C VAL A 168 17.29 13.85 8.28
N ALA A 169 16.34 14.59 7.70
CA ALA A 169 14.94 14.20 7.65
C ALA A 169 14.71 12.87 6.95
N ARG A 170 15.47 12.54 5.89
CA ARG A 170 15.40 11.22 5.25
C ARG A 170 15.92 10.09 6.13
N HIS A 171 17.08 10.30 6.76
CA HIS A 171 17.68 9.32 7.66
C HIS A 171 16.78 9.02 8.86
N GLU A 172 16.43 10.08 9.60
CA GLU A 172 15.59 9.98 10.79
C GLU A 172 14.17 9.51 10.45
N GLY A 173 13.62 9.98 9.33
CA GLY A 173 12.34 9.52 8.83
C GLY A 173 12.34 8.02 8.52
N ALA A 174 13.40 7.49 7.91
CA ALA A 174 13.54 6.05 7.67
C ALA A 174 13.65 5.26 8.98
N SER A 175 14.44 5.77 9.94
CA SER A 175 14.59 5.18 11.27
C SER A 175 13.25 5.14 12.01
N LEU A 176 12.50 6.23 11.96
CA LEU A 176 11.19 6.34 12.57
C LEU A 176 10.16 5.40 11.92
N VAL A 177 10.17 5.29 10.60
CA VAL A 177 9.32 4.33 9.85
C VAL A 177 9.59 2.91 10.34
N LEU A 178 10.86 2.51 10.47
CA LEU A 178 11.24 1.19 10.94
C LEU A 178 10.79 0.94 12.38
N GLU A 179 11.01 1.90 13.26
CA GLU A 179 10.59 1.85 14.67
C GLU A 179 9.07 1.69 14.79
N GLN A 180 8.31 2.57 14.14
CA GLN A 180 6.85 2.57 14.22
C GLN A 180 6.24 1.34 13.53
N ALA A 181 6.81 0.86 12.42
CA ALA A 181 6.37 -0.36 11.78
C ALA A 181 6.49 -1.57 12.73
N LYS A 182 7.60 -1.69 13.45
CA LYS A 182 7.79 -2.77 14.44
C LYS A 182 6.88 -2.62 15.65
N LYS A 183 6.73 -1.42 16.18
CA LYS A 183 5.89 -1.11 17.34
C LYS A 183 4.40 -1.37 17.06
N LEU A 184 3.91 -0.93 15.90
CA LEU A 184 2.48 -0.93 15.56
C LEU A 184 2.02 -2.22 14.87
N SER A 185 2.93 -3.03 14.34
CA SER A 185 2.58 -4.26 13.61
C SER A 185 2.03 -5.40 14.48
N GLU A 186 2.17 -5.32 15.79
CA GLU A 186 1.72 -6.40 16.70
C GLU A 186 2.31 -7.77 16.32
N ASN A 187 3.55 -7.81 15.85
CA ASN A 187 4.26 -8.97 15.31
C ASN A 187 3.65 -9.60 14.04
N LEU A 188 2.75 -8.90 13.36
CA LEU A 188 2.25 -9.30 12.05
C LEU A 188 3.32 -9.13 10.97
N PRO A 189 3.21 -9.83 9.83
CA PRO A 189 4.01 -9.55 8.64
C PRO A 189 3.90 -8.07 8.25
N ILE A 190 5.05 -7.45 7.92
CA ILE A 190 5.14 -6.02 7.64
C ILE A 190 5.39 -5.81 6.14
N ILE A 191 4.61 -4.93 5.54
CA ILE A 191 4.83 -4.40 4.19
C ILE A 191 4.98 -2.89 4.31
N VAL A 192 6.06 -2.35 3.75
CA VAL A 192 6.30 -0.90 3.67
C VAL A 192 6.42 -0.50 2.22
N THR A 193 5.64 0.47 1.80
CA THR A 193 5.71 1.12 0.49
C THR A 193 6.03 2.59 0.67
N GLY A 194 6.52 3.23 -0.38
CA GLY A 194 6.78 4.67 -0.31
C GLY A 194 7.61 5.18 -1.49
N ASP A 195 7.65 6.50 -1.60
CA ASP A 195 8.70 7.20 -2.29
C ASP A 195 9.74 7.62 -1.25
N PHE A 196 10.85 6.92 -1.23
CA PHE A 196 11.90 7.15 -0.23
C PHE A 196 12.84 8.29 -0.62
N ASN A 197 12.71 8.88 -1.83
CA ASN A 197 13.62 9.87 -2.39
C ASN A 197 15.10 9.44 -2.26
N ALA A 198 15.35 8.15 -2.46
CA ALA A 198 16.63 7.50 -2.23
C ALA A 198 16.78 6.28 -3.16
N VAL A 199 18.00 6.04 -3.61
CA VAL A 199 18.36 4.79 -4.32
C VAL A 199 18.79 3.71 -3.33
N PRO A 200 18.86 2.43 -3.74
CA PRO A 200 19.18 1.33 -2.82
C PRO A 200 20.49 1.48 -2.04
N SER A 201 21.48 2.21 -2.59
CA SER A 201 22.77 2.47 -1.93
C SER A 201 22.74 3.62 -0.93
N ASP A 202 21.66 4.41 -0.90
CA ASP A 202 21.58 5.58 -0.04
C ASP A 202 21.25 5.19 1.41
N GLU A 203 21.70 6.03 2.32
CA GLU A 203 21.59 5.82 3.76
C GLU A 203 20.16 5.51 4.25
N PRO A 204 19.08 6.18 3.81
CA PRO A 204 17.72 5.85 4.26
C PRO A 204 17.32 4.41 3.93
N ILE A 205 17.71 3.88 2.77
CA ILE A 205 17.42 2.49 2.40
C ILE A 205 18.29 1.53 3.21
N GLN A 206 19.56 1.88 3.44
CA GLN A 206 20.46 1.08 4.28
C GLN A 206 19.94 0.99 5.73
N VAL A 207 19.39 2.06 6.29
CA VAL A 207 18.72 2.05 7.60
C VAL A 207 17.57 1.05 7.63
N LEU A 208 16.71 1.06 6.62
CA LEU A 208 15.56 0.15 6.54
C LEU A 208 15.96 -1.31 6.36
N THR A 209 17.07 -1.59 5.68
CA THR A 209 17.42 -2.94 5.20
C THR A 209 18.71 -3.51 5.80
N ASN A 210 19.32 -2.85 6.80
CA ASN A 210 20.53 -3.30 7.45
C ASN A 210 20.32 -4.64 8.19
N PRO A 211 20.91 -5.75 7.75
CA PRO A 211 20.69 -7.06 8.36
C PRO A 211 21.22 -7.18 9.80
N SER A 212 22.07 -6.25 10.23
CA SER A 212 22.53 -6.18 11.63
C SER A 212 21.46 -5.59 12.57
N ASP A 213 20.44 -4.92 12.06
CA ASP A 213 19.29 -4.47 12.86
C ASP A 213 18.24 -5.58 12.88
N PRO A 214 17.86 -6.11 14.05
CA PRO A 214 16.84 -7.16 14.13
C PRO A 214 15.45 -6.71 13.65
N ARG A 215 15.26 -5.40 13.46
CA ARG A 215 14.02 -4.83 12.93
C ARG A 215 14.00 -4.72 11.41
N HIS A 216 15.14 -4.94 10.75
CA HIS A 216 15.30 -4.68 9.31
C HIS A 216 14.19 -5.27 8.45
N LEU A 217 13.95 -4.60 7.33
CA LEU A 217 13.05 -5.04 6.26
C LEU A 217 13.88 -5.64 5.13
N THR A 218 13.27 -6.49 4.33
CA THR A 218 13.91 -7.02 3.12
C THR A 218 13.44 -6.22 1.91
N HIS A 219 14.40 -5.74 1.12
CA HIS A 219 14.08 -5.03 -0.12
C HIS A 219 13.52 -6.03 -1.14
N SER A 220 12.28 -5.81 -1.63
CA SER A 220 11.59 -6.74 -2.53
C SER A 220 12.36 -7.07 -3.82
N ARG A 221 13.12 -6.09 -4.35
CA ARG A 221 13.97 -6.28 -5.54
C ARG A 221 15.02 -7.38 -5.34
N THR A 222 15.57 -7.54 -4.12
CA THR A 222 16.58 -8.57 -3.86
C THR A 222 15.98 -9.97 -3.85
N ILE A 223 14.68 -10.10 -3.52
CA ILE A 223 13.96 -11.38 -3.51
C ILE A 223 13.47 -11.71 -4.93
N ALA A 224 12.99 -10.73 -5.67
CA ALA A 224 12.37 -10.94 -6.98
C ALA A 224 13.36 -11.40 -8.06
N GLY A 225 14.67 -11.21 -7.88
CA GLY A 225 15.70 -11.62 -8.84
C GLY A 225 15.67 -10.82 -10.16
N PHE A 226 14.81 -9.80 -10.27
CA PHE A 226 14.73 -8.94 -11.45
C PHE A 226 15.44 -7.62 -11.20
N THR A 227 16.35 -7.28 -12.11
CA THR A 227 16.91 -5.94 -12.25
C THR A 227 16.33 -5.33 -13.50
N TYR A 228 15.28 -4.54 -13.38
CA TYR A 228 14.95 -3.61 -14.45
C TYR A 228 16.01 -2.51 -14.44
N GLY A 229 16.77 -2.42 -15.52
CA GLY A 229 17.71 -1.35 -15.78
C GLY A 229 17.00 -0.05 -16.09
#